data_fc735ddd929fe41ba60ec8694289ea94
#
_entry.id   fc735ddd929fe41ba60ec8694289ea94
#
_cell.length_a   1.000
_cell.length_b   1.000
_cell.length_c   1.000
_cell.angle_alpha   90.00
_cell.angle_beta   90.00
_cell.angle_gamma   90.00
#
_symmetry.space_group_name_H-M   'P 1'
#
loop_
_entity.id
_entity.type
_entity.pdbx_description
1 polymer ?
#
loop_
_entity_poly.entity_id
_entity_poly.type
_entity_poly.pdbx_seq_one_letter_code
_entity_poly.pdbx_strand_id
1 'polypeptide(L)' 'MIINEYIKVGIVGAAGYTAGELLRILANHPAVKVVFAQSGSHAGEPVWSAHQDLLGETDLKFSAEAPVE' A
#
# COMPACT_ATOMS: atom_id res chain seq x y z
N MET A 1 4.98 0.75 23.92
CA MET A 1 4.26 1.99 23.65
C MET A 1 2.95 1.68 22.92
N ILE A 2 1.87 2.29 23.38
CA ILE A 2 0.57 2.11 22.74
C ILE A 2 0.37 3.27 21.76
N ILE A 3 0.07 2.94 20.51
CA ILE A 3 -0.22 3.94 19.48
C ILE A 3 -1.71 3.91 19.24
N ASN A 4 -2.39 4.99 19.63
CA ASN A 4 -3.84 5.11 19.46
C ASN A 4 -4.22 5.64 18.09
N GLU A 5 -3.30 6.29 17.41
CA GLU A 5 -3.53 6.88 16.10
C GLU A 5 -2.39 6.49 15.16
N TYR A 6 -2.75 6.20 13.92
CA TYR A 6 -1.79 5.91 12.88
C TYR A 6 -1.75 7.07 11.88
N ILE A 7 -0.57 7.29 11.31
CA ILE A 7 -0.44 8.16 10.17
C ILE A 7 -0.96 7.38 8.95
N LYS A 8 -2.01 7.90 8.33
CA LYS A 8 -2.60 7.26 7.15
C LYS A 8 -1.88 7.74 5.90
N VAL A 9 -1.42 6.80 5.10
CA VAL A 9 -0.63 7.07 3.90
C VAL A 9 -1.29 6.42 2.70
N GLY A 10 -1.33 7.16 1.59
CA GLY A 10 -1.76 6.63 0.31
C GLY A 10 -0.61 6.68 -0.68
N ILE A 11 -0.58 5.74 -1.60
CA ILE A 11 0.48 5.65 -2.60
C ILE A 11 -0.13 5.72 -3.99
N VAL A 12 0.35 6.65 -4.80
CA VAL A 12 -0.07 6.83 -6.19
C VAL A 12 1.00 6.22 -7.10
N GLY A 13 0.58 5.50 -8.13
CA GLY A 13 1.50 4.78 -8.99
C GLY A 13 2.12 3.57 -8.28
N ALA A 14 1.31 2.83 -7.55
CA ALA A 14 1.77 1.86 -6.55
C ALA A 14 2.32 0.56 -7.15
N ALA A 15 2.18 0.32 -8.46
CA ALA A 15 2.71 -0.89 -9.08
C ALA A 15 4.17 -0.76 -9.50
N GLY A 16 4.75 0.44 -9.44
CA GLY A 16 6.13 0.68 -9.82
C GLY A 16 7.14 0.10 -8.82
N TYR A 17 8.38 -0.08 -9.28
CA TYR A 17 9.43 -0.68 -8.45
C TYR A 17 9.70 0.11 -7.17
N THR A 18 9.84 1.42 -7.29
CA THR A 18 10.11 2.30 -6.13
C THR A 18 8.97 2.23 -5.12
N ALA A 19 7.73 2.19 -5.63
CA ALA A 19 6.57 2.10 -4.77
C ALA A 19 6.51 0.75 -4.03
N GLY A 20 6.98 -0.32 -4.65
CA GLY A 20 7.06 -1.63 -4.01
C GLY A 20 8.00 -1.62 -2.81
N GLU A 21 9.16 -0.98 -2.95
CA GLU A 21 10.10 -0.81 -1.85
C GLU A 21 9.49 0.01 -0.71
N LEU A 22 8.80 1.09 -1.06
CA LEU A 22 8.13 1.94 -0.08
C LEU A 22 7.02 1.19 0.65
N LEU A 23 6.20 0.44 -0.08
CA LEU A 23 5.13 -0.37 0.52
C LEU A 23 5.68 -1.38 1.52
N ARG A 24 6.80 -2.02 1.18
CA ARG A 24 7.44 -2.99 2.08
C ARG A 24 7.88 -2.34 3.38
N ILE A 25 8.50 -1.17 3.28
CA ILE A 25 8.95 -0.42 4.45
C ILE A 25 7.76 0.02 5.30
N LEU A 26 6.72 0.56 4.67
CA LEU A 26 5.56 1.08 5.38
C LEU A 26 4.69 -0.02 5.98
N ALA A 27 4.63 -1.19 5.35
CA ALA A 27 3.85 -2.31 5.87
C ALA A 27 4.38 -2.78 7.23
N ASN A 28 5.65 -2.56 7.50
CA ASN A 28 6.29 -2.94 8.75
C ASN A 28 6.48 -1.78 9.72
N HIS A 29 5.99 -0.60 9.36
CA HIS A 29 6.14 0.58 10.21
C HIS A 29 5.06 0.60 11.29
N PRO A 30 5.43 0.69 12.58
CA PRO A 30 4.46 0.56 13.67
C PRO A 30 3.48 1.73 13.80
N ALA A 31 3.77 2.88 13.23
CA ALA A 31 2.95 4.09 13.36
C ALA A 31 2.27 4.51 12.07
N VAL A 32 2.43 3.73 10.98
CA VAL A 32 1.91 4.08 9.67
C VAL A 32 0.95 3.01 9.18
N LYS A 33 -0.17 3.44 8.60
CA LYS A 33 -1.11 2.55 7.95
C LYS A 33 -1.28 3.01 6.51
N VAL A 34 -0.97 2.13 5.56
CA VAL A 34 -1.24 2.39 4.14
C VAL A 34 -2.70 2.11 3.89
N VAL A 35 -3.45 3.14 3.52
CA VAL A 35 -4.90 3.05 3.37
C VAL A 35 -5.34 2.86 1.93
N PHE A 36 -4.51 3.20 0.96
CA PHE A 36 -4.78 2.87 -0.43
C PHE A 36 -3.48 2.77 -1.23
N ALA A 37 -3.53 2.04 -2.33
CA ALA A 37 -2.46 1.94 -3.31
C ALA A 37 -3.10 2.07 -4.69
N GLN A 38 -2.80 3.16 -5.38
CA GLN A 38 -3.41 3.45 -6.67
C GLN A 38 -2.56 2.90 -7.80
N SER A 39 -3.19 2.19 -8.72
CA SER A 39 -2.57 1.77 -9.98
C SER A 39 -3.64 1.54 -11.03
N GLY A 40 -3.59 2.30 -12.10
CA GLY A 40 -4.56 2.14 -13.19
C GLY A 40 -4.44 0.81 -13.92
N SER A 41 -3.23 0.28 -14.03
CA SER A 41 -2.99 -0.97 -14.76
C SER A 41 -3.25 -2.23 -13.94
N HIS A 42 -3.28 -2.12 -12.61
CA HIS A 42 -3.45 -3.27 -11.71
C HIS A 42 -4.67 -3.14 -10.81
N ALA A 43 -5.59 -2.23 -11.14
CA ALA A 43 -6.77 -1.98 -10.32
C ALA A 43 -7.56 -3.27 -10.04
N GLY A 44 -7.94 -3.47 -8.79
CA GLY A 44 -8.69 -4.65 -8.37
C GLY A 44 -7.83 -5.84 -7.99
N GLU A 45 -6.56 -5.85 -8.37
CA GLU A 45 -5.64 -6.94 -8.02
C GLU A 45 -5.03 -6.71 -6.65
N PRO A 46 -4.70 -7.77 -5.92
CA PRO A 46 -3.99 -7.60 -4.65
C PRO A 46 -2.59 -7.01 -4.90
N VAL A 47 -2.12 -6.22 -3.94
CA VAL A 47 -0.83 -5.55 -4.06
C VAL A 47 0.32 -6.54 -4.27
N TRP A 48 0.24 -7.72 -3.65
CA TRP A 48 1.28 -8.73 -3.79
C TRP A 48 1.38 -9.30 -5.21
N SER A 49 0.39 -9.09 -6.09
CA SER A 49 0.48 -9.56 -7.48
C SER A 49 1.58 -8.84 -8.26
N ALA A 50 1.84 -7.57 -7.93
CA ALA A 50 2.92 -6.79 -8.52
C ALA A 50 4.17 -6.78 -7.64
N HIS A 51 4.02 -7.03 -6.35
CA HIS A 51 5.09 -6.99 -5.36
C HIS A 51 5.03 -8.27 -4.52
N GLN A 52 5.58 -9.34 -5.05
CA GLN A 52 5.42 -10.69 -4.49
C GLN A 52 5.99 -10.84 -3.08
N ASP A 53 6.97 -10.04 -2.72
CA ASP A 53 7.53 -10.03 -1.37
C ASP A 53 6.53 -9.54 -0.31
N LEU A 54 5.40 -8.98 -0.74
CA LEU A 54 4.35 -8.54 0.16
C LEU A 54 3.26 -9.59 0.41
N LEU A 55 3.38 -10.77 -0.18
CA LEU A 55 2.43 -11.85 0.04
C LEU A 55 2.37 -12.18 1.53
N GLY A 56 1.17 -12.11 2.10
CA GLY A 56 0.97 -12.34 3.52
C GLY A 56 1.24 -11.14 4.42
N GLU A 57 1.83 -10.06 3.89
CA GLU A 57 2.13 -8.86 4.67
C GLU A 57 1.00 -7.84 4.66
N THR A 58 0.16 -7.87 3.62
CA THR A 58 -0.96 -6.94 3.51
C THR A 58 -2.08 -7.56 2.69
N ASP A 59 -3.32 -7.20 3.03
CA ASP A 59 -4.50 -7.58 2.26
C ASP A 59 -4.92 -6.50 1.26
N LEU A 60 -4.13 -5.44 1.15
CA LEU A 60 -4.46 -4.29 0.33
C LEU A 60 -4.58 -4.68 -1.15
N LYS A 61 -5.56 -4.08 -1.84
CA LYS A 61 -5.73 -4.21 -3.28
C LYS A 61 -5.49 -2.87 -3.94
N PHE A 62 -4.99 -2.91 -5.18
CA PHE A 62 -4.85 -1.68 -5.95
C PHE A 62 -6.21 -1.08 -6.28
N SER A 63 -6.30 0.23 -6.23
CA SER A 63 -7.48 0.97 -6.68
C SER A 63 -7.14 1.73 -7.96
N ALA A 64 -8.15 1.92 -8.83
CA ALA A 64 -7.96 2.64 -10.09
C ALA A 64 -7.68 4.12 -9.83
N GLU A 65 -8.32 4.69 -8.82
CA GLU A 65 -8.20 6.09 -8.47
C GLU A 65 -7.82 6.26 -7.02
N ALA A 66 -7.13 7.36 -6.73
CA ALA A 66 -6.86 7.74 -5.35
C ALA A 66 -8.15 8.26 -4.71
N PRO A 67 -8.56 7.73 -3.55
CA PRO A 67 -9.73 8.25 -2.85
C PRO A 67 -9.38 9.59 -2.21
N VAL A 68 -9.75 10.67 -2.86
CA VAL A 68 -9.51 12.03 -2.39
C VAL A 68 -10.74 12.54 -1.68
N GLU A 69 -10.55 13.02 -0.46
CA GLU A 69 -11.62 13.64 0.31
C GLU A 69 -11.40 15.14 0.42
#